data_ebd04e5475e897a83f0e6afe2b97b40c
#
_entry.id   ebd04e5475e897a83f0e6afe2b97b40c
#
_cell.length_a   1.000
_cell.length_b   1.000
_cell.length_c   1.000
_cell.angle_alpha   90.00
_cell.angle_beta   90.00
_cell.angle_gamma   90.00
#
_symmetry.space_group_name_H-M   'P 1'
#
loop_
_entity.id
_entity.type
_entity.pdbx_description
1 polymer ?
#
loop_
_entity_poly.entity_id
_entity_poly.type
_entity_poly.pdbx_seq_one_letter_code
_entity_poly.pdbx_strand_id
1 'polypeptide(L)'
;SIYKFAKKYKLRVIEDAAHAFGSHHNGILVGSNSDLACFSFDGIKNITSGEGGCIVTEDSLVIKKIRDARLLGVENDTIKRFSDKRSWDFDVSSQGWRYHMSNIMAAIGIEQLKRFSDIKNKRQLLAKRYHQLLSKNKMIVTLDHDYSSIVPHIFVVKIDGILNREKLRDKLLNEGIQTGVHWKPNHLLTMYREEKRL
;
A
#
# COMPACT_ATOMS: atom_id res chain seq x y z
N SER A 1 -17.41 -1.24 13.99
CA SER A 1 -16.45 -1.08 12.89
C SER A 1 -16.24 0.41 12.61
N ILE A 2 -15.10 0.76 12.02
CA ILE A 2 -14.76 2.14 11.60
C ILE A 2 -15.85 2.73 10.71
N TYR A 3 -16.37 1.99 9.75
CA TYR A 3 -17.45 2.45 8.86
C TYR A 3 -18.76 2.79 9.59
N LYS A 4 -19.13 2.03 10.65
CA LYS A 4 -20.30 2.39 11.48
C LYS A 4 -20.07 3.72 12.20
N PHE A 5 -18.87 3.93 12.71
CA PHE A 5 -18.49 5.18 13.37
C PHE A 5 -18.51 6.35 12.37
N ALA A 6 -17.86 6.18 11.22
CA ALA A 6 -17.80 7.19 10.16
C ALA A 6 -19.22 7.59 9.70
N LYS A 7 -20.10 6.63 9.47
CA LYS A 7 -21.50 6.88 9.11
C LYS A 7 -22.23 7.70 10.19
N LYS A 8 -22.04 7.36 11.48
CA LYS A 8 -22.67 8.10 12.60
C LYS A 8 -22.26 9.56 12.63
N TYR A 9 -21.00 9.86 12.32
CA TYR A 9 -20.44 11.22 12.38
C TYR A 9 -20.31 11.89 11.01
N LYS A 10 -20.89 11.31 9.95
CA LYS A 10 -20.81 11.82 8.56
C LYS A 10 -19.37 12.05 8.07
N LEU A 11 -18.47 11.15 8.42
CA LEU A 11 -17.07 11.19 8.02
C LEU A 11 -16.83 10.33 6.77
N ARG A 12 -15.89 10.75 5.94
CA ARG A 12 -15.32 9.93 4.87
C ARG A 12 -14.28 8.97 5.45
N VAL A 13 -14.14 7.80 4.85
CA VAL A 13 -13.10 6.83 5.22
C VAL A 13 -12.12 6.70 4.07
N ILE A 14 -10.85 6.98 4.35
CA ILE A 14 -9.75 6.72 3.42
C ILE A 14 -8.96 5.54 3.96
N GLU A 15 -8.97 4.42 3.23
CA GLU A 15 -8.20 3.24 3.58
C GLU A 15 -6.80 3.34 2.98
N ASP A 16 -5.77 3.34 3.82
CA ASP A 16 -4.41 3.07 3.38
C ASP A 16 -4.28 1.55 3.14
N ALA A 17 -4.51 1.15 1.91
CA ALA A 17 -4.43 -0.22 1.44
C ALA A 17 -3.09 -0.53 0.74
N ALA A 18 -2.04 0.29 0.98
CA ALA A 18 -0.74 0.18 0.31
C ALA A 18 -0.07 -1.20 0.45
N HIS A 19 -0.44 -1.99 1.45
CA HIS A 19 0.05 -3.36 1.68
C HIS A 19 -1.00 -4.45 1.45
N ALA A 20 -2.19 -4.10 0.96
CA ALA A 20 -3.35 -5.00 0.99
C ALA A 20 -3.83 -5.44 -0.40
N PHE A 21 -3.11 -5.10 -1.49
CA PHE A 21 -3.54 -5.48 -2.84
C PHE A 21 -3.77 -6.99 -2.96
N GLY A 22 -4.98 -7.36 -3.43
CA GLY A 22 -5.40 -8.75 -3.60
C GLY A 22 -5.80 -9.50 -2.33
N SER A 23 -5.73 -8.84 -1.16
CA SER A 23 -6.14 -9.41 0.13
C SER A 23 -7.65 -9.29 0.34
N HIS A 24 -8.20 -10.18 1.17
CA HIS A 24 -9.60 -10.16 1.59
C HIS A 24 -9.70 -9.90 3.09
N HIS A 25 -10.72 -9.18 3.49
CA HIS A 25 -11.12 -8.99 4.89
C HIS A 25 -12.57 -9.44 5.04
N ASN A 26 -12.82 -10.42 5.90
CA ASN A 26 -14.14 -11.05 6.07
C ASN A 26 -14.77 -11.52 4.74
N GLY A 27 -13.98 -12.13 3.87
CA GLY A 27 -14.41 -12.62 2.56
C GLY A 27 -14.58 -11.55 1.48
N ILE A 28 -14.40 -10.27 1.81
CA ILE A 28 -14.54 -9.14 0.87
C ILE A 28 -13.16 -8.70 0.41
N LEU A 29 -12.97 -8.54 -0.90
CA LEU A 29 -11.74 -8.02 -1.48
C LEU A 29 -11.50 -6.58 -0.99
N VAL A 30 -10.32 -6.30 -0.44
CA VAL A 30 -9.96 -4.95 0.01
C VAL A 30 -10.05 -3.97 -1.16
N GLY A 31 -10.74 -2.86 -0.93
CA GLY A 31 -11.03 -1.84 -1.93
C GLY A 31 -12.36 -2.00 -2.66
N SER A 32 -13.01 -3.19 -2.65
CA SER A 32 -14.26 -3.39 -3.40
C SER A 32 -15.48 -2.70 -2.78
N ASN A 33 -15.49 -2.50 -1.46
CA ASN A 33 -16.57 -1.84 -0.73
C ASN A 33 -16.09 -0.62 0.07
N SER A 34 -14.91 -0.11 -0.29
CA SER A 34 -14.31 1.04 0.39
C SER A 34 -14.92 2.35 -0.11
N ASP A 35 -15.02 3.35 0.78
CA ASP A 35 -15.34 4.71 0.36
C ASP A 35 -14.22 5.26 -0.54
N LEU A 36 -12.98 5.20 -0.04
CA LEU A 36 -11.76 5.42 -0.82
C LEU A 36 -10.69 4.42 -0.36
N ALA A 37 -10.06 3.70 -1.28
CA ALA A 37 -8.89 2.86 -0.96
C ALA A 37 -7.69 3.28 -1.80
N CYS A 38 -6.54 3.44 -1.13
CA CYS A 38 -5.28 3.84 -1.74
C CYS A 38 -4.33 2.65 -1.78
N PHE A 39 -3.94 2.20 -2.98
CA PHE A 39 -2.97 1.13 -3.20
C PHE A 39 -1.63 1.69 -3.68
N SER A 40 -0.55 1.02 -3.31
CA SER A 40 0.81 1.32 -3.76
C SER A 40 1.31 0.27 -4.74
N PHE A 41 2.00 0.72 -5.78
CA PHE A 41 2.69 -0.11 -6.76
C PHE A 41 4.21 0.14 -6.76
N ASP A 42 4.73 0.58 -5.62
CA ASP A 42 6.17 0.69 -5.35
C ASP A 42 6.90 -0.64 -5.58
N GLY A 43 8.20 -0.57 -5.87
CA GLY A 43 9.04 -1.71 -6.25
C GLY A 43 9.03 -2.90 -5.30
N ILE A 44 8.79 -2.67 -4.01
CA ILE A 44 8.81 -3.70 -2.96
C ILE A 44 7.42 -4.25 -2.60
N LYS A 45 6.34 -3.70 -3.16
CA LYS A 45 4.96 -4.10 -2.79
C LYS A 45 4.58 -5.49 -3.32
N ASN A 46 3.41 -5.97 -2.92
CA ASN A 46 2.87 -7.27 -3.38
C ASN A 46 2.57 -7.30 -4.88
N ILE A 47 2.32 -6.15 -5.48
CA ILE A 47 2.33 -5.92 -6.93
C ILE A 47 3.10 -4.62 -7.17
N THR A 48 3.80 -4.53 -8.28
CA THR A 48 4.62 -3.34 -8.57
C THR A 48 4.47 -2.86 -10.01
N SER A 49 4.61 -1.57 -10.20
CA SER A 49 4.87 -0.96 -11.51
C SER A 49 6.23 -0.23 -11.54
N GLY A 50 7.13 -0.56 -10.60
CA GLY A 50 8.34 0.20 -10.30
C GLY A 50 8.03 1.30 -9.31
N GLU A 51 7.28 2.28 -9.74
CA GLU A 51 6.67 3.36 -8.95
C GLU A 51 5.22 3.53 -9.36
N GLY A 52 4.36 3.93 -8.43
CA GLY A 52 2.97 4.23 -8.74
C GLY A 52 1.99 3.81 -7.65
N GLY A 53 0.73 3.92 -7.98
CA GLY A 53 -0.39 3.56 -7.13
C GLY A 53 -1.72 3.80 -7.81
N CYS A 54 -2.79 3.43 -7.12
CA CYS A 54 -4.13 3.77 -7.57
C CYS A 54 -5.04 4.10 -6.38
N ILE A 55 -6.07 4.87 -6.67
CA ILE A 55 -7.18 5.16 -5.76
C ILE A 55 -8.43 4.51 -6.35
N VAL A 56 -9.12 3.74 -5.52
CA VAL A 56 -10.39 3.07 -5.86
C VAL A 56 -11.51 3.76 -5.09
N THR A 57 -12.55 4.18 -5.80
CA THR A 57 -13.77 4.77 -5.24
C THR A 57 -14.89 4.72 -6.28
N GLU A 58 -16.14 4.71 -5.83
CA GLU A 58 -17.35 4.83 -6.69
C GLU A 58 -17.84 6.28 -6.80
N ASP A 59 -17.26 7.21 -6.02
CA ASP A 59 -17.65 8.63 -6.04
C ASP A 59 -17.13 9.33 -7.31
N SER A 60 -18.02 9.58 -8.26
CA SER A 60 -17.69 10.20 -9.55
C SER A 60 -17.10 11.60 -9.43
N LEU A 61 -17.50 12.38 -8.41
CA LEU A 61 -16.96 13.72 -8.17
C LEU A 61 -15.51 13.63 -7.68
N VAL A 62 -15.23 12.67 -6.80
CA VAL A 62 -13.86 12.39 -6.34
C VAL A 62 -13.00 11.89 -7.48
N ILE A 63 -13.51 10.97 -8.32
CA ILE A 63 -12.79 10.48 -9.50
C ILE A 63 -12.38 11.63 -10.42
N LYS A 64 -13.30 12.56 -10.69
CA LYS A 64 -13.00 13.74 -11.52
C LYS A 64 -11.89 14.58 -10.90
N LYS A 65 -12.03 14.95 -9.63
CA LYS A 65 -11.03 15.75 -8.90
C LYS A 65 -9.64 15.10 -8.88
N ILE A 66 -9.58 13.79 -8.65
CA ILE A 66 -8.31 13.04 -8.62
C ILE A 66 -7.67 13.02 -10.02
N ARG A 67 -8.46 12.85 -11.07
CA ARG A 67 -7.95 12.87 -12.45
C ARG A 67 -7.30 14.21 -12.81
N ASP A 68 -7.89 15.30 -12.42
CA ASP A 68 -7.35 16.63 -12.64
C ASP A 68 -6.14 16.88 -11.72
N ALA A 69 -6.28 16.61 -10.42
CA ALA A 69 -5.23 16.84 -9.42
C ALA A 69 -3.93 16.07 -9.71
N ARG A 70 -4.00 14.81 -10.20
CA ARG A 70 -2.80 14.01 -10.52
C ARG A 70 -1.99 14.56 -11.69
N LEU A 71 -2.56 15.46 -12.48
CA LEU A 71 -1.95 16.09 -13.64
C LEU A 71 -1.96 17.61 -13.51
N LEU A 72 -1.29 18.12 -12.48
CA LEU A 72 -1.07 19.55 -12.23
C LEU A 72 -2.35 20.37 -12.01
N GLY A 73 -3.50 19.74 -11.79
CA GLY A 73 -4.79 20.41 -11.64
C GLY A 73 -5.39 20.90 -12.98
N VAL A 74 -4.82 20.49 -14.12
CA VAL A 74 -5.36 20.86 -15.44
C VAL A 74 -6.68 20.13 -15.66
N GLU A 75 -7.74 20.90 -15.87
CA GLU A 75 -9.08 20.37 -16.02
C GLU A 75 -9.25 19.58 -17.32
N ASN A 76 -9.77 18.35 -17.19
CA ASN A 76 -10.11 17.47 -18.31
C ASN A 76 -8.96 17.16 -19.30
N ASP A 77 -7.69 17.43 -18.95
CA ASP A 77 -6.54 17.23 -19.88
C ASP A 77 -6.46 15.78 -20.38
N THR A 78 -6.70 14.80 -19.51
CA THR A 78 -6.66 13.38 -19.90
C THR A 78 -7.68 13.06 -21.00
N ILE A 79 -8.91 13.59 -20.89
CA ILE A 79 -9.99 13.35 -21.86
C ILE A 79 -9.65 14.07 -23.18
N LYS A 80 -9.18 15.30 -23.11
CA LYS A 80 -8.80 16.10 -24.29
C LYS A 80 -7.65 15.46 -25.06
N ARG A 81 -6.66 14.87 -24.38
CA ARG A 81 -5.52 14.17 -25.03
C ARG A 81 -5.93 13.00 -25.88
N PHE A 82 -6.87 12.17 -25.39
CA PHE A 82 -7.31 10.97 -26.12
C PHE A 82 -8.36 11.24 -27.20
N SER A 83 -8.92 12.45 -27.24
CA SER A 83 -9.90 12.86 -28.26
C SER A 83 -9.33 13.78 -29.34
N ASP A 84 -8.00 13.90 -29.46
CA ASP A 84 -7.28 14.83 -30.35
C ASP A 84 -7.69 16.31 -30.24
N LYS A 85 -8.33 16.68 -29.11
CA LYS A 85 -8.83 18.02 -28.81
C LYS A 85 -7.94 18.79 -27.83
N ARG A 86 -6.66 18.40 -27.69
CA ARG A 86 -5.75 19.11 -26.80
C ARG A 86 -5.54 20.54 -27.30
N SER A 87 -5.91 21.49 -26.46
CA SER A 87 -5.71 22.91 -26.70
C SER A 87 -4.60 23.46 -25.81
N TRP A 88 -3.94 24.52 -26.24
CA TRP A 88 -3.10 25.36 -25.39
C TRP A 88 -3.94 26.13 -24.37
N ASP A 89 -5.23 26.31 -24.64
CA ASP A 89 -6.23 26.96 -23.77
C ASP A 89 -6.76 25.92 -22.77
N PHE A 90 -6.29 26.01 -21.53
CA PHE A 90 -6.70 25.15 -20.42
C PHE A 90 -6.81 26.00 -19.15
N ASP A 91 -7.59 25.52 -18.18
CA ASP A 91 -7.75 26.15 -16.88
C ASP A 91 -7.26 25.25 -15.76
N VAL A 92 -6.84 25.87 -14.65
CA VAL A 92 -6.39 25.23 -13.42
C VAL A 92 -7.16 25.88 -12.26
N SER A 93 -8.25 25.25 -11.84
CA SER A 93 -9.12 25.77 -10.78
C SER A 93 -8.69 25.33 -9.38
N SER A 94 -7.78 24.36 -9.26
CA SER A 94 -7.29 23.86 -7.98
C SER A 94 -5.85 23.38 -8.08
N GLN A 95 -5.16 23.34 -6.94
CA GLN A 95 -3.81 22.80 -6.89
C GLN A 95 -3.79 21.33 -7.29
N GLY A 96 -2.85 20.96 -8.14
CA GLY A 96 -2.56 19.58 -8.52
C GLY A 96 -1.09 19.24 -8.39
N TRP A 97 -0.77 18.00 -8.69
CA TRP A 97 0.57 17.43 -8.59
C TRP A 97 0.92 16.64 -9.85
N ARG A 98 2.19 16.41 -10.06
CA ARG A 98 2.65 15.55 -11.15
C ARG A 98 2.71 14.08 -10.71
N TYR A 99 1.55 13.46 -10.46
CA TYR A 99 1.41 12.10 -9.94
C TYR A 99 0.82 11.13 -10.98
N HIS A 100 0.71 11.53 -12.23
CA HIS A 100 0.23 10.63 -13.28
C HIS A 100 1.26 9.52 -13.56
N MET A 101 0.78 8.30 -13.69
CA MET A 101 1.60 7.15 -14.05
C MET A 101 2.07 7.28 -15.51
N SER A 102 3.35 7.03 -15.77
CA SER A 102 3.86 6.97 -17.14
C SER A 102 3.43 5.68 -17.85
N ASN A 103 3.39 5.68 -19.19
CA ASN A 103 3.08 4.47 -19.95
C ASN A 103 4.08 3.35 -19.71
N ILE A 104 5.35 3.66 -19.43
CA ILE A 104 6.38 2.67 -19.10
C ILE A 104 5.99 1.94 -17.78
N MET A 105 5.66 2.70 -16.73
CA MET A 105 5.23 2.12 -15.45
C MET A 105 3.92 1.35 -15.60
N ALA A 106 2.98 1.87 -16.41
CA ALA A 106 1.73 1.18 -16.68
C ALA A 106 1.94 -0.17 -17.38
N ALA A 107 2.86 -0.24 -18.35
CA ALA A 107 3.20 -1.48 -19.04
C ALA A 107 3.78 -2.53 -18.08
N ILE A 108 4.68 -2.12 -17.18
CA ILE A 108 5.20 -3.00 -16.11
C ILE A 108 4.07 -3.50 -15.22
N GLY A 109 3.19 -2.59 -14.78
CA GLY A 109 2.05 -2.93 -13.93
C GLY A 109 1.09 -3.94 -14.58
N ILE A 110 0.82 -3.80 -15.88
CA ILE A 110 -0.02 -4.72 -16.65
C ILE A 110 0.58 -6.13 -16.63
N GLU A 111 1.88 -6.27 -16.89
CA GLU A 111 2.55 -7.58 -16.86
C GLU A 111 2.60 -8.18 -15.46
N GLN A 112 2.78 -7.37 -14.42
CA GLN A 112 2.71 -7.85 -13.04
C GLN A 112 1.29 -8.29 -12.66
N LEU A 113 0.26 -7.58 -13.14
CA LEU A 113 -1.14 -7.94 -12.89
C LEU A 113 -1.49 -9.30 -13.52
N LYS A 114 -1.03 -9.58 -14.74
CA LYS A 114 -1.19 -10.88 -15.41
C LYS A 114 -0.60 -12.04 -14.59
N ARG A 115 0.49 -11.79 -13.87
CA ARG A 115 1.21 -12.76 -13.05
C ARG A 115 0.78 -12.75 -11.57
N PHE A 116 -0.18 -11.90 -11.22
CA PHE A 116 -0.50 -11.67 -9.80
C PHE A 116 -0.97 -12.91 -9.07
N SER A 117 -1.70 -13.81 -9.73
CA SER A 117 -2.13 -15.08 -9.15
C SER A 117 -0.94 -15.91 -8.62
N ASP A 118 0.13 -16.04 -9.41
CA ASP A 118 1.33 -16.78 -9.02
C ASP A 118 2.09 -16.08 -7.90
N ILE A 119 2.18 -14.73 -7.97
CA ILE A 119 2.80 -13.92 -6.92
C ILE A 119 2.06 -14.08 -5.60
N LYS A 120 0.73 -14.00 -5.62
CA LYS A 120 -0.14 -14.22 -4.47
C LYS A 120 0.11 -15.60 -3.84
N ASN A 121 0.03 -16.65 -4.65
CA ASN A 121 0.19 -18.03 -4.19
C ASN A 121 1.57 -18.26 -3.53
N LYS A 122 2.64 -17.76 -4.15
CA LYS A 122 4.00 -17.85 -3.59
C LYS A 122 4.13 -17.12 -2.26
N ARG A 123 3.61 -15.89 -2.15
CA ARG A 123 3.65 -15.11 -0.91
C ARG A 123 2.86 -15.77 0.22
N GLN A 124 1.67 -16.29 -0.08
CA GLN A 124 0.85 -17.01 0.88
C GLN A 124 1.53 -18.31 1.35
N LEU A 125 2.11 -19.09 0.43
CA LEU A 125 2.83 -20.32 0.75
C LEU A 125 4.03 -20.03 1.65
N LEU A 126 4.84 -19.04 1.32
CA LEU A 126 6.01 -18.65 2.12
C LEU A 126 5.60 -18.20 3.52
N ALA A 127 4.57 -17.36 3.64
CA ALA A 127 4.10 -16.89 4.94
C ALA A 127 3.55 -18.03 5.81
N LYS A 128 2.77 -18.94 5.24
CA LYS A 128 2.32 -20.18 5.93
C LYS A 128 3.52 -21.01 6.41
N ARG A 129 4.53 -21.15 5.57
CA ARG A 129 5.75 -21.90 5.90
C ARG A 129 6.51 -21.26 7.05
N TYR A 130 6.70 -19.94 7.01
CA TYR A 130 7.31 -19.19 8.13
C TYR A 130 6.50 -19.35 9.41
N HIS A 131 5.20 -19.17 9.36
CA HIS A 131 4.32 -19.32 10.52
C HIS A 131 4.45 -20.73 11.14
N GLN A 132 4.36 -21.79 10.33
CA GLN A 132 4.48 -23.18 10.77
C GLN A 132 5.82 -23.50 11.43
N LEU A 133 6.91 -22.93 10.94
CA LEU A 133 8.26 -23.19 11.47
C LEU A 133 8.54 -22.35 12.74
N LEU A 134 8.20 -21.09 12.69
CA LEU A 134 8.55 -20.14 13.77
C LEU A 134 7.64 -20.24 14.98
N SER A 135 6.35 -20.59 14.81
CA SER A 135 5.42 -20.78 15.93
C SER A 135 5.78 -21.91 16.88
N LYS A 136 6.71 -22.78 16.49
CA LYS A 136 7.26 -23.84 17.36
C LYS A 136 8.24 -23.28 18.41
N ASN A 137 8.76 -22.11 18.22
CA ASN A 137 9.67 -21.45 19.14
C ASN A 137 8.92 -20.50 20.05
N LYS A 138 8.89 -20.80 21.36
CA LYS A 138 8.16 -20.00 22.35
C LYS A 138 8.63 -18.55 22.51
N MET A 139 9.84 -18.24 22.06
CA MET A 139 10.37 -16.87 22.05
C MET A 139 9.91 -16.05 20.85
N ILE A 140 9.32 -16.69 19.83
CA ILE A 140 8.92 -16.03 18.60
C ILE A 140 7.41 -15.94 18.54
N VAL A 141 6.89 -14.73 18.48
CA VAL A 141 5.47 -14.47 18.26
C VAL A 141 5.28 -14.02 16.81
N THR A 142 4.50 -14.79 16.05
CA THR A 142 4.04 -14.43 14.71
C THR A 142 2.65 -13.83 14.79
N LEU A 143 2.28 -13.00 13.79
CA LEU A 143 0.93 -12.48 13.70
C LEU A 143 -0.05 -13.63 13.39
N ASP A 144 -1.18 -13.64 14.09
CA ASP A 144 -2.27 -14.59 13.83
C ASP A 144 -3.12 -14.09 12.64
N HIS A 145 -2.64 -14.39 11.44
CA HIS A 145 -3.29 -14.03 10.20
C HIS A 145 -3.77 -15.28 9.45
N ASP A 146 -4.95 -15.18 8.86
CA ASP A 146 -5.37 -16.12 7.83
C ASP A 146 -4.60 -15.87 6.53
N TYR A 147 -3.47 -16.54 6.37
CA TYR A 147 -2.65 -16.46 5.16
C TYR A 147 -3.32 -17.08 3.92
N SER A 148 -4.56 -17.52 4.00
CA SER A 148 -5.36 -17.92 2.83
C SER A 148 -6.16 -16.74 2.27
N SER A 149 -6.53 -15.80 3.12
CA SER A 149 -7.31 -14.61 2.73
C SER A 149 -6.45 -13.39 2.44
N ILE A 150 -5.28 -13.26 3.05
CA ILE A 150 -4.40 -12.12 2.81
C ILE A 150 -3.25 -12.44 1.85
N VAL A 151 -2.75 -11.40 1.15
CA VAL A 151 -1.51 -11.45 0.38
C VAL A 151 -0.45 -10.67 1.17
N PRO A 152 0.43 -11.34 1.93
CA PRO A 152 1.34 -10.65 2.82
C PRO A 152 2.39 -9.84 2.05
N HIS A 153 2.53 -8.56 2.41
CA HIS A 153 3.60 -7.70 1.90
C HIS A 153 4.92 -8.03 2.60
N ILE A 154 4.88 -8.16 3.93
CA ILE A 154 6.00 -8.52 4.80
C ILE A 154 5.57 -9.64 5.73
N PHE A 155 6.54 -10.35 6.29
CA PHE A 155 6.30 -11.31 7.37
C PHE A 155 6.92 -10.77 8.66
N VAL A 156 6.05 -10.42 9.63
CA VAL A 156 6.46 -9.79 10.88
C VAL A 156 6.62 -10.82 11.98
N VAL A 157 7.71 -10.71 12.73
CA VAL A 157 7.94 -11.49 13.95
C VAL A 157 8.27 -10.56 15.11
N LYS A 158 7.75 -10.89 16.29
CA LYS A 158 8.20 -10.33 17.55
C LYS A 158 9.02 -11.40 18.26
N ILE A 159 10.17 -11.03 18.80
CA ILE A 159 11.08 -11.96 19.48
C ILE A 159 11.25 -11.46 20.92
N ASP A 160 10.77 -12.24 21.86
CA ASP A 160 10.85 -11.91 23.28
C ASP A 160 12.25 -12.23 23.85
N GLY A 161 12.66 -11.50 24.88
CA GLY A 161 13.96 -11.70 25.56
C GLY A 161 15.19 -11.19 24.79
N ILE A 162 15.01 -10.50 23.65
CA ILE A 162 16.11 -9.93 22.91
C ILE A 162 16.45 -8.55 23.48
N LEU A 163 17.65 -8.44 24.09
CA LEU A 163 18.16 -7.18 24.63
C LEU A 163 18.72 -6.24 23.56
N ASN A 164 19.22 -6.78 22.43
CA ASN A 164 19.80 -6.00 21.35
C ASN A 164 19.37 -6.56 19.99
N ARG A 165 18.41 -5.87 19.37
CA ARG A 165 17.86 -6.22 18.06
C ARG A 165 18.90 -6.17 16.96
N GLU A 166 19.79 -5.18 16.97
CA GLU A 166 20.78 -5.00 15.90
C GLU A 166 21.79 -6.17 15.90
N LYS A 167 22.26 -6.61 17.07
CA LYS A 167 23.12 -7.80 17.16
C LYS A 167 22.46 -9.06 16.63
N LEU A 168 21.14 -9.20 16.82
CA LEU A 168 20.41 -10.33 16.23
C LEU A 168 20.34 -10.21 14.72
N ARG A 169 20.06 -9.02 14.21
CA ARG A 169 19.99 -8.77 12.76
C ARG A 169 21.33 -9.06 12.09
N ASP A 170 22.44 -8.64 12.69
CA ASP A 170 23.79 -8.91 12.19
C ASP A 170 24.07 -10.42 12.12
N LYS A 171 23.69 -11.18 13.17
CA LYS A 171 23.83 -12.63 13.16
C LYS A 171 23.00 -13.28 12.04
N LEU A 172 21.74 -12.85 11.86
CA LEU A 172 20.89 -13.36 10.79
C LEU A 172 21.46 -13.02 9.41
N LEU A 173 22.00 -11.82 9.24
CA LEU A 173 22.65 -11.42 8.00
C LEU A 173 23.88 -12.27 7.68
N ASN A 174 24.71 -12.59 8.68
CA ASN A 174 25.87 -13.49 8.52
C ASN A 174 25.45 -14.90 8.11
N GLU A 175 24.24 -15.33 8.47
CA GLU A 175 23.62 -16.59 8.01
C GLU A 175 22.85 -16.44 6.68
N GLY A 176 22.99 -15.30 5.99
CA GLY A 176 22.31 -15.02 4.72
C GLY A 176 20.84 -14.64 4.84
N ILE A 177 20.37 -14.33 6.05
CA ILE A 177 18.96 -13.96 6.30
C ILE A 177 18.85 -12.44 6.45
N GLN A 178 18.36 -11.78 5.41
CA GLN A 178 18.13 -10.35 5.43
C GLN A 178 16.85 -10.00 6.19
N THR A 179 16.93 -9.00 7.08
CA THR A 179 15.80 -8.52 7.89
C THR A 179 15.66 -7.01 7.81
N GLY A 180 14.43 -6.50 7.98
CA GLY A 180 14.11 -5.09 8.04
C GLY A 180 13.44 -4.68 9.34
N VAL A 181 13.40 -3.38 9.61
CA VAL A 181 12.61 -2.76 10.67
C VAL A 181 11.68 -1.73 10.04
N HIS A 182 10.40 -1.90 10.19
CA HIS A 182 9.35 -0.99 9.71
C HIS A 182 8.68 -0.28 10.88
N TRP A 183 8.93 0.95 11.16
CA TRP A 183 9.99 1.91 10.80
C TRP A 183 10.50 2.55 12.08
N LYS A 184 11.45 3.47 12.03
CA LYS A 184 11.64 4.39 13.15
C LYS A 184 10.39 5.27 13.25
N PRO A 185 9.71 5.37 14.43
CA PRO A 185 8.52 6.19 14.58
C PRO A 185 8.78 7.66 14.18
N ASN A 186 7.86 8.27 13.44
CA ASN A 186 8.05 9.63 12.89
C ASN A 186 8.39 10.66 13.95
N HIS A 187 7.74 10.60 15.14
CA HIS A 187 8.02 11.53 16.24
C HIS A 187 9.44 11.43 16.82
N LEU A 188 10.21 10.42 16.43
CA LEU A 188 11.63 10.27 16.78
C LEU A 188 12.57 10.82 15.72
N LEU A 189 12.06 11.22 14.55
CA LEU A 189 12.84 11.85 13.49
C LEU A 189 13.13 13.31 13.88
N THR A 190 14.29 13.82 13.49
CA THR A 190 14.75 15.16 13.87
C THR A 190 13.74 16.24 13.51
N MET A 191 13.16 16.17 12.31
CA MET A 191 12.15 17.12 11.83
C MET A 191 10.91 17.24 12.75
N TYR A 192 10.48 16.14 13.39
CA TYR A 192 9.25 16.10 14.20
C TYR A 192 9.51 16.05 15.70
N ARG A 193 10.77 16.08 16.12
CA ARG A 193 11.15 15.86 17.52
C ARG A 193 10.73 17.03 18.43
N GLU A 194 10.71 18.24 17.88
CA GLU A 194 10.41 19.50 18.60
C GLU A 194 8.94 19.91 18.51
N GLU A 195 8.13 19.25 17.69
CA GLU A 195 6.69 19.53 17.62
C GLU A 195 6.00 19.10 18.92
N LYS A 196 5.20 20.00 19.47
CA LYS A 196 4.40 19.71 20.68
C LYS A 196 3.47 18.54 20.37
N ARG A 197 3.59 17.48 21.15
CA ARG A 197 2.65 16.36 21.13
C ARG A 197 1.29 16.86 21.63
N LEU A 198 0.26 16.63 20.84
CA LEU A 198 -1.13 16.82 21.28
C LEU A 198 -1.48 15.80 22.34
#